data_669ce0d725fbac60cec42caed0c0d0f3
#
_entry.id   669ce0d725fbac60cec42caed0c0d0f3
#
_cell.length_a   1.000
_cell.length_b   1.000
_cell.length_c   1.000
_cell.angle_alpha   90.00
_cell.angle_beta   90.00
_cell.angle_gamma   90.00
#
_symmetry.space_group_name_H-M   'P 1'
#
loop_
_entity.id
_entity.type
_entity.pdbx_description
1 polymer ?
#
loop_
_entity_poly.entity_id
_entity_poly.type
_entity_poly.pdbx_seq_one_letter_code
_entity_poly.pdbx_strand_id
1 'polypeptide(L)'
;METIKKIIIDSNPVMEAFGNAKTVRNDNSSRFGKYLEIQFSDNSAPVGGVMSTFLLEKSRVAYQQKGERNFHIFYQLLAGADLQLLSESTFS
;
A
#
# COMPACT_ATOMS: atom_id res chain seq x y z
N MET A 1 7.94 -19.76 -11.89
CA MET A 1 6.64 -19.10 -12.02
C MET A 1 6.01 -18.78 -10.66
N GLU A 2 5.92 -19.75 -9.77
CA GLU A 2 5.30 -19.54 -8.46
C GLU A 2 6.04 -18.53 -7.60
N THR A 3 7.37 -18.46 -7.69
CA THR A 3 8.17 -17.50 -6.91
C THR A 3 7.82 -16.06 -7.28
N ILE A 4 7.72 -15.76 -8.57
CA ILE A 4 7.37 -14.42 -9.03
C ILE A 4 5.93 -14.08 -8.66
N LYS A 5 5.02 -15.03 -8.85
CA LYS A 5 3.63 -14.86 -8.46
C LYS A 5 3.48 -14.59 -6.96
N LYS A 6 4.24 -15.32 -6.15
CA LYS A 6 4.22 -15.12 -4.70
C LYS A 6 4.74 -13.75 -4.30
N ILE A 7 5.82 -13.28 -4.92
CA ILE A 7 6.37 -11.95 -4.64
C ILE A 7 5.33 -10.87 -4.96
N ILE A 8 4.64 -10.99 -6.09
CA ILE A 8 3.61 -10.04 -6.49
C ILE A 8 2.47 -10.03 -5.47
N ILE A 9 1.99 -11.21 -5.09
CA ILE A 9 0.90 -11.33 -4.11
C ILE A 9 1.33 -10.80 -2.75
N ASP A 10 2.55 -11.11 -2.30
CA ASP A 10 3.05 -10.69 -1.00
C ASP A 10 3.30 -9.18 -0.92
N SER A 11 3.48 -8.51 -2.07
CA SER A 11 3.64 -7.06 -2.10
C SER A 11 2.32 -6.31 -1.92
N ASN A 12 1.17 -6.94 -2.20
CA ASN A 12 -0.12 -6.28 -2.15
C ASN A 12 -0.47 -5.72 -0.78
N PRO A 13 -0.28 -6.45 0.35
CA PRO A 13 -0.58 -5.88 1.67
C PRO A 13 0.24 -4.63 1.97
N VAL A 14 1.50 -4.57 1.56
CA VAL A 14 2.35 -3.39 1.75
C VAL A 14 1.83 -2.22 0.93
N MET A 15 1.52 -2.45 -0.34
CA MET A 15 0.99 -1.40 -1.21
C MET A 15 -0.36 -0.90 -0.72
N GLU A 16 -1.23 -1.79 -0.25
CA GLU A 16 -2.52 -1.40 0.31
C GLU A 16 -2.36 -0.57 1.58
N ALA A 17 -1.38 -0.90 2.43
CA ALA A 17 -1.13 -0.13 3.64
C ALA A 17 -0.81 1.33 3.33
N PHE A 18 0.00 1.58 2.30
CA PHE A 18 0.44 2.92 1.95
C PHE A 18 -0.48 3.63 0.95
N GLY A 19 -1.23 2.90 0.15
CA GLY A 19 -2.01 3.47 -0.93
C GLY A 19 -3.52 3.29 -0.84
N ASN A 20 -4.02 2.53 0.13
CA ASN A 20 -5.44 2.31 0.30
C ASN A 20 -5.96 2.98 1.57
N ALA A 21 -7.24 3.33 1.54
CA ALA A 21 -7.89 4.00 2.67
C ALA A 21 -9.37 3.64 2.69
N LYS A 22 -9.99 3.82 3.85
CA LYS A 22 -11.44 3.71 3.97
C LYS A 22 -12.10 4.95 3.37
N THR A 23 -13.00 4.74 2.44
CA THR A 23 -13.82 5.78 1.86
C THR A 23 -15.30 5.53 2.19
N VAL A 24 -16.14 6.49 1.84
CA VAL A 24 -17.59 6.35 2.05
C VAL A 24 -18.14 5.13 1.33
N ARG A 25 -17.59 4.79 0.16
CA ARG A 25 -18.08 3.70 -0.68
C ARG A 25 -17.41 2.35 -0.45
N ASN A 26 -16.19 2.35 0.08
CA ASN A 26 -15.40 1.13 0.21
C ASN A 26 -14.41 1.29 1.35
N ASP A 27 -14.42 0.32 2.27
CA ASP A 27 -13.51 0.33 3.42
C ASP A 27 -12.05 0.11 3.02
N ASN A 28 -11.78 -0.36 1.81
CA ASN A 28 -10.45 -0.64 1.32
C ASN A 28 -10.29 -0.17 -0.13
N SER A 29 -10.35 1.15 -0.32
CA SER A 29 -10.30 1.75 -1.64
C SER A 29 -8.88 2.10 -2.03
N SER A 30 -8.45 1.68 -3.22
CA SER A 30 -7.16 2.08 -3.78
C SER A 30 -7.20 3.55 -4.18
N ARG A 31 -6.25 4.32 -3.63
CA ARG A 31 -6.12 5.75 -3.93
C ARG A 31 -4.93 6.04 -4.82
N PHE A 32 -4.50 5.05 -5.59
CA PHE A 32 -3.41 5.17 -6.56
C PHE A 32 -3.65 4.20 -7.71
N GLY A 33 -2.98 4.46 -8.84
CA GLY A 33 -2.94 3.51 -9.95
C GLY A 33 -1.67 2.66 -9.88
N LYS A 34 -1.75 1.45 -10.39
CA LYS A 34 -0.57 0.60 -10.51
C LYS A 34 -0.55 -0.09 -11.86
N TYR A 35 0.66 -0.30 -12.37
CA TYR A 35 0.91 -0.99 -13.61
C TYR A 35 1.95 -2.07 -13.36
N LEU A 36 1.63 -3.29 -13.75
CA LEU A 36 2.52 -4.43 -13.57
C LEU A 36 2.98 -4.92 -14.95
N GLU A 37 4.28 -4.91 -15.16
CA GLU A 37 4.90 -5.47 -16.36
C GLU A 37 5.62 -6.75 -15.99
N ILE A 38 5.22 -7.86 -16.61
CA ILE A 38 5.85 -9.16 -16.36
C ILE A 38 6.78 -9.46 -17.52
N GLN A 39 8.04 -9.76 -17.20
CA GLN A 39 9.04 -10.12 -18.17
C GLN A 39 9.09 -11.63 -18.34
N PHE A 40 9.15 -12.09 -19.58
CA PHE A 40 9.15 -13.50 -19.93
C PHE A 40 10.48 -13.89 -20.56
N SER A 41 10.91 -15.12 -20.30
CA SER A 41 12.05 -15.71 -21.00
C SER A 41 11.66 -16.17 -22.41
N ASP A 42 12.65 -16.62 -23.19
CA ASP A 42 12.41 -17.15 -24.53
C ASP A 42 11.49 -18.38 -24.51
N ASN A 43 11.40 -19.07 -23.39
CA ASN A 43 10.53 -20.22 -23.19
C ASN A 43 9.14 -19.82 -22.65
N SER A 44 8.79 -18.56 -22.71
CA SER A 44 7.53 -18.01 -22.19
C SER A 44 7.30 -18.23 -20.71
N ALA A 45 8.38 -18.41 -19.95
CA ALA A 45 8.31 -18.50 -18.48
C ALA A 45 8.56 -17.14 -17.86
N PRO A 46 7.79 -16.74 -16.83
CA PRO A 46 8.03 -15.48 -16.15
C PRO A 46 9.40 -15.48 -15.45
N VAL A 47 10.22 -14.49 -15.73
CA VAL A 47 11.57 -14.35 -15.15
C VAL A 47 11.72 -13.11 -14.30
N GLY A 48 10.78 -12.18 -14.37
CA GLY A 48 10.83 -10.98 -13.56
C GLY A 48 9.57 -10.15 -13.71
N GLY A 49 9.46 -9.12 -12.89
CA GLY A 49 8.34 -8.20 -12.97
C GLY A 49 8.75 -6.82 -12.51
N VAL A 50 8.14 -5.80 -13.10
CA VAL A 50 8.31 -4.41 -12.70
C VAL A 50 6.93 -3.87 -12.36
N MET A 51 6.81 -3.28 -11.17
CA MET A 51 5.57 -2.64 -10.75
C MET A 51 5.78 -1.15 -10.64
N SER A 52 4.93 -0.39 -11.33
CA SER A 52 4.95 1.08 -11.27
C SER A 52 3.69 1.56 -10.60
N THR A 53 3.83 2.56 -9.73
CA THR A 53 2.69 3.21 -9.08
C THR A 53 2.62 4.66 -9.53
N PHE A 54 1.41 5.20 -9.59
CA PHE A 54 1.22 6.57 -10.06
C PHE A 54 -0.07 7.15 -9.47
N LEU A 55 -0.15 8.48 -9.48
CA LEU A 55 -1.35 9.23 -9.11
C LEU A 55 -1.84 8.95 -7.69
N LEU A 56 -0.91 8.86 -6.73
CA LEU A 56 -1.30 8.76 -5.34
C LEU A 56 -2.06 10.02 -4.91
N GLU A 57 -3.18 9.82 -4.23
CA GLU A 57 -3.98 10.92 -3.68
C GLU A 57 -3.29 11.52 -2.44
N LYS A 58 -2.30 12.36 -2.67
CA LYS A 58 -1.47 12.94 -1.60
C LYS A 58 -2.25 13.86 -0.66
N SER A 59 -3.31 14.49 -1.17
CA SER A 59 -4.15 15.40 -0.39
C SER A 59 -4.83 14.69 0.78
N ARG A 60 -5.01 13.36 0.70
CA ARG A 60 -5.65 12.60 1.78
C ARG A 60 -4.83 12.61 3.07
N VAL A 61 -3.51 12.80 2.99
CA VAL A 61 -2.66 12.89 4.17
C VAL A 61 -3.05 14.11 5.02
N ALA A 62 -3.37 15.22 4.37
CA ALA A 62 -3.69 16.48 5.04
C ALA A 62 -5.18 16.63 5.35
N TYR A 63 -6.06 15.99 4.58
CA TYR A 63 -7.50 16.18 4.72
C TYR A 63 -8.27 14.93 4.31
N GLN A 64 -9.25 14.55 5.12
CA GLN A 64 -10.17 13.47 4.80
C GLN A 64 -11.60 13.98 4.93
N GLN A 65 -12.48 13.54 4.02
CA GLN A 65 -13.89 13.88 4.08
C GLN A 65 -14.55 13.16 5.26
N LYS A 66 -15.68 13.68 5.71
CA LYS A 66 -16.44 13.05 6.79
C LYS A 66 -16.81 11.60 6.40
N GLY A 67 -16.53 10.66 7.29
CA GLY A 67 -16.77 9.25 7.05
C GLY A 67 -15.62 8.55 6.33
N GLU A 68 -14.55 9.25 5.99
CA GLU A 68 -13.36 8.69 5.37
C GLU A 68 -12.16 8.71 6.31
N ARG A 69 -11.14 7.93 5.97
CA ARG A 69 -9.93 7.82 6.78
C ARG A 69 -8.70 8.15 5.95
N ASN A 70 -7.60 8.43 6.62
CA ASN A 70 -6.29 8.50 6.00
C ASN A 70 -5.86 7.09 5.56
N PHE A 71 -4.69 6.97 4.94
CA PHE A 71 -4.19 5.68 4.48
C PHE A 71 -4.05 4.69 5.65
N HIS A 72 -4.26 3.42 5.36
CA HIS A 72 -4.24 2.36 6.38
C HIS A 72 -2.95 2.34 7.18
N ILE A 73 -1.81 2.69 6.57
CA ILE A 73 -0.51 2.64 7.23
C ILE A 73 -0.48 3.44 8.54
N PHE A 74 -1.16 4.59 8.59
CA PHE A 74 -1.18 5.42 9.79
C PHE A 74 -1.85 4.71 10.96
N TYR A 75 -2.93 3.99 10.69
CA TYR A 75 -3.67 3.26 11.72
C TYR A 75 -2.97 1.97 12.11
N GLN A 76 -2.36 1.29 11.14
CA GLN A 76 -1.57 0.09 11.39
C GLN A 76 -0.35 0.41 12.25
N LEU A 77 0.30 1.53 11.97
CA LEU A 77 1.45 1.98 12.74
C LEU A 77 1.08 2.28 14.19
N LEU A 78 -0.03 2.97 14.40
CA LEU A 78 -0.52 3.27 15.74
C LEU A 78 -0.88 2.00 16.51
N ALA A 79 -1.50 1.02 15.86
CA ALA A 79 -1.90 -0.21 16.50
C ALA A 79 -0.72 -1.14 16.78
N GLY A 80 0.32 -1.12 15.91
CA GLY A 80 1.45 -2.03 16.00
C GLY A 80 2.65 -1.49 16.75
N ALA A 81 2.75 -0.16 16.95
CA ALA A 81 3.85 0.43 17.68
C ALA A 81 3.67 0.24 19.18
N ASP A 82 4.77 -0.04 19.88
CA ASP A 82 4.67 -0.13 21.33
C ASP A 82 4.59 1.28 21.96
N LEU A 83 4.20 1.32 23.23
CA LEU A 83 3.97 2.57 23.92
C LEU A 83 5.24 3.40 24.05
N GLN A 84 6.38 2.76 24.24
CA GLN A 84 7.65 3.45 24.36
C GLN A 84 8.03 4.14 23.05
N LEU A 85 7.87 3.47 21.92
CA LEU A 85 8.16 4.03 20.62
C LEU A 85 7.27 5.23 20.32
N LEU A 86 5.98 5.13 20.65
CA LEU A 86 5.04 6.24 20.47
C LEU A 86 5.42 7.43 21.35
N SER A 87 5.84 7.18 22.58
CA SER A 87 6.28 8.25 23.48
C SER A 87 7.50 8.98 22.93
N GLU A 88 8.47 8.25 22.42
CA GLU A 88 9.66 8.85 21.82
C GLU A 88 9.32 9.68 20.58
N SER A 89 8.42 9.19 19.74
CA SER A 89 7.98 9.91 18.54
C SER A 89 7.23 11.20 18.89
N THR A 90 6.45 11.18 19.98
CA THR A 90 5.65 12.32 20.39
C THR A 90 6.50 13.45 20.97
N PHE A 91 7.57 13.11 21.65
CA PHE A 91 8.40 14.08 22.38
C PHE A 91 9.73 14.39 21.70
N SER A 92 10.00 13.80 20.58
CA SER A 92 11.22 14.12 19.82
C SER A 92 10.94 15.21 18.71
#